data_96084777ce352105d3889dc4c079bf9f
#
_entry.id   96084777ce352105d3889dc4c079bf9f
#
_cell.length_a   1.000
_cell.length_b   1.000
_cell.length_c   1.000
_cell.angle_alpha   90.00
_cell.angle_beta   90.00
_cell.angle_gamma   90.00
#
_symmetry.space_group_name_H-M   'P 1'
#
loop_
_entity.id
_entity.type
_entity.pdbx_description
1 polymer ?
#
loop_
_entity_poly.entity_id
_entity_poly.type
_entity_poly.pdbx_seq_one_letter_code
_entity_poly.pdbx_strand_id
1 'polypeptide(L)'
;MAKIIGEGITFDDVLLVPHYSDLVPNEVDLSTYLTKTIRLNIPFISAGMDTVTEHQMAIGMARCGGIGIIHKNMSITAQAEEVDMVKRSENGVITDPFSLTKDHSLKDANDLMAKFKISGVPITEGKKLIGIITNRDLVFEEDFNRPISACMTSENLVTAKEGTTLEEAKSILARAKVEKLPIVDDEGNLKGLITIKDIEKQIKYPNAAKDKQGRLLCGAALGITTDLLDRAAELIKAHVDVLVLDSAHGHSQNVISCIRLLKEKYSDLPLIAGNVATKEATKALIEAGADCVKIGIGPGSICTTRVVAGIGVPQISAIMDVCSVAKEYGIPIIADGGIQYSGDVAKALAAGGSTVMMGSVFAGCDEAPGEFELYQGRKYKVYRGMGSIGAMKEKNGSSDRYFQAGAKKLVPEGVEGRVAYKGKVEDTIFQFIGGLRAGMGYCGAKDIPTLQETSEFVKISPASLKESHPHDIHITKEAPNYSSDSI
;
A
#
# COMPACT_ATOMS: atom_id res chain seq x y z
N MET A 1 17.01 36.35 15.29
CA MET A 1 17.31 35.36 16.33
C MET A 1 16.28 34.24 16.24
N ALA A 2 16.68 32.97 16.40
CA ALA A 2 15.77 31.85 16.46
C ALA A 2 14.80 32.02 17.65
N LYS A 3 13.54 31.51 17.46
CA LYS A 3 12.51 31.57 18.49
C LYS A 3 12.09 30.16 18.87
N ILE A 4 11.84 29.92 20.15
CA ILE A 4 11.13 28.73 20.61
C ILE A 4 9.63 29.01 20.41
N ILE A 5 8.96 28.22 19.55
CA ILE A 5 7.55 28.43 19.16
C ILE A 5 6.57 27.57 19.98
N GLY A 6 7.07 26.61 20.76
CA GLY A 6 6.25 25.75 21.58
C GLY A 6 6.98 24.49 22.04
N GLU A 7 6.23 23.62 22.67
CA GLU A 7 6.67 22.27 23.08
C GLU A 7 6.14 21.25 22.06
N GLY A 8 7.03 20.34 21.59
CA GLY A 8 6.65 19.31 20.65
C GLY A 8 6.21 18.04 21.36
N ILE A 9 5.13 17.44 20.91
CA ILE A 9 4.48 16.24 21.47
C ILE A 9 4.58 15.08 20.48
N THR A 10 5.05 13.92 20.94
CA THR A 10 5.06 12.65 20.18
C THR A 10 4.08 11.64 20.77
N PHE A 11 4.00 10.44 20.20
CA PHE A 11 3.08 9.39 20.64
C PHE A 11 3.31 8.99 22.11
N ASP A 12 4.55 8.94 22.56
CA ASP A 12 4.94 8.54 23.90
C ASP A 12 4.69 9.62 24.97
N ASP A 13 4.37 10.84 24.55
CA ASP A 13 4.07 11.95 25.47
C ASP A 13 2.60 12.04 25.88
N VAL A 14 1.72 11.25 25.27
CA VAL A 14 0.26 11.37 25.47
C VAL A 14 -0.44 10.00 25.54
N LEU A 15 -1.57 9.98 26.24
CA LEU A 15 -2.55 8.90 26.19
C LEU A 15 -3.93 9.48 25.83
N LEU A 16 -4.77 8.68 25.17
CA LEU A 16 -6.18 9.00 24.96
C LEU A 16 -6.95 8.79 26.26
N VAL A 17 -7.83 9.72 26.59
CA VAL A 17 -8.71 9.62 27.74
C VAL A 17 -9.91 8.72 27.38
N PRO A 18 -10.26 7.71 28.20
CA PRO A 18 -11.43 6.90 27.94
C PRO A 18 -12.73 7.70 28.19
N HIS A 19 -13.73 7.47 27.33
CA HIS A 19 -15.05 8.08 27.41
C HIS A 19 -16.14 7.02 27.57
N TYR A 20 -17.38 7.47 27.88
CA TYR A 20 -18.52 6.58 27.85
C TYR A 20 -18.66 5.93 26.46
N SER A 21 -18.91 4.63 26.46
CA SER A 21 -19.06 3.85 25.24
C SER A 21 -20.25 2.89 25.36
N ASP A 22 -21.09 2.89 24.34
CA ASP A 22 -22.17 1.93 24.13
C ASP A 22 -21.87 0.97 22.95
N LEU A 23 -20.60 0.97 22.50
CA LEU A 23 -20.12 0.21 21.35
C LEU A 23 -19.26 -0.96 21.79
N VAL A 24 -19.33 -2.05 21.03
CA VAL A 24 -18.33 -3.12 21.12
C VAL A 24 -17.30 -2.96 19.99
N PRO A 25 -16.03 -3.35 20.19
CA PRO A 25 -14.94 -3.13 19.21
C PRO A 25 -15.24 -3.61 17.77
N ASN A 26 -16.05 -4.68 17.62
CA ASN A 26 -16.39 -5.22 16.32
C ASN A 26 -17.38 -4.36 15.51
N GLU A 27 -18.08 -3.44 16.14
CA GLU A 27 -19.03 -2.52 15.50
C GLU A 27 -18.37 -1.24 14.95
N VAL A 28 -17.10 -1.02 15.28
CA VAL A 28 -16.36 0.18 14.86
C VAL A 28 -16.04 0.12 13.36
N ASP A 29 -16.44 1.18 12.63
CA ASP A 29 -16.07 1.38 11.22
C ASP A 29 -14.68 2.01 11.11
N LEU A 30 -13.75 1.29 10.50
CA LEU A 30 -12.37 1.74 10.26
C LEU A 30 -12.18 2.36 8.88
N SER A 31 -13.23 2.47 8.08
CA SER A 31 -13.12 3.04 6.74
C SER A 31 -12.80 4.53 6.78
N THR A 32 -12.01 4.96 5.81
CA THR A 32 -11.51 6.33 5.73
C THR A 32 -11.23 6.74 4.30
N TYR A 33 -10.92 8.02 4.10
CA TYR A 33 -10.52 8.55 2.81
C TYR A 33 -9.00 8.77 2.74
N LEU A 34 -8.36 8.19 1.71
CA LEU A 34 -6.97 8.46 1.35
C LEU A 34 -6.85 9.77 0.57
N THR A 35 -7.79 9.98 -0.35
CA THR A 35 -8.00 11.23 -1.10
C THR A 35 -9.50 11.49 -1.16
N LYS A 36 -9.94 12.61 -1.72
CA LYS A 36 -11.38 12.87 -1.88
C LYS A 36 -12.12 11.78 -2.68
N THR A 37 -11.41 11.01 -3.48
CA THR A 37 -12.00 10.01 -4.41
C THR A 37 -11.65 8.57 -4.08
N ILE A 38 -10.64 8.34 -3.26
CA ILE A 38 -10.19 7.00 -2.87
C ILE A 38 -10.55 6.74 -1.41
N ARG A 39 -11.44 5.75 -1.19
CA ARG A 39 -11.79 5.24 0.13
C ARG A 39 -11.02 3.95 0.42
N LEU A 40 -10.53 3.82 1.63
CA LEU A 40 -9.94 2.58 2.17
C LEU A 40 -10.88 2.01 3.22
N ASN A 41 -10.85 0.67 3.39
CA ASN A 41 -11.66 -0.03 4.40
C ASN A 41 -10.96 -0.12 5.76
N ILE A 42 -9.63 0.10 5.79
CA ILE A 42 -8.81 0.29 7.00
C ILE A 42 -7.82 1.44 6.77
N PRO A 43 -7.42 2.18 7.81
CA PRO A 43 -6.59 3.38 7.65
C PRO A 43 -5.09 3.10 7.47
N PHE A 44 -4.69 1.97 6.88
CA PHE A 44 -3.30 1.52 6.85
C PHE A 44 -2.69 1.60 5.45
N ILE A 45 -1.45 2.12 5.40
CA ILE A 45 -0.65 2.25 4.18
C ILE A 45 0.73 1.66 4.44
N SER A 46 1.23 0.80 3.54
CA SER A 46 2.64 0.40 3.58
C SER A 46 3.52 1.41 2.84
N ALA A 47 4.65 1.76 3.46
CA ALA A 47 5.53 2.82 2.99
C ALA A 47 6.24 2.46 1.68
N GLY A 48 6.42 3.44 0.80
CA GLY A 48 7.13 3.31 -0.48
C GLY A 48 8.64 3.21 -0.32
N MET A 49 9.11 2.16 0.38
CA MET A 49 10.51 1.89 0.69
C MET A 49 10.94 0.56 0.06
N ASP A 50 12.18 0.49 -0.40
CA ASP A 50 12.73 -0.65 -1.15
C ASP A 50 12.91 -1.95 -0.33
N THR A 51 12.71 -1.88 0.99
CA THR A 51 12.65 -3.04 1.89
C THR A 51 11.26 -3.25 2.51
N VAL A 52 10.23 -2.56 2.01
CA VAL A 52 8.87 -2.63 2.55
C VAL A 52 7.83 -3.01 1.50
N THR A 53 7.74 -2.27 0.38
CA THR A 53 6.60 -2.39 -0.53
C THR A 53 6.97 -2.60 -1.99
N GLU A 54 6.81 -3.83 -2.44
CA GLU A 54 6.67 -4.24 -3.84
C GLU A 54 5.28 -4.90 -4.02
N HIS A 55 5.00 -5.53 -5.17
CA HIS A 55 3.68 -6.07 -5.48
C HIS A 55 3.12 -7.02 -4.41
N GLN A 56 3.95 -7.88 -3.78
CA GLN A 56 3.46 -8.82 -2.78
C GLN A 56 2.88 -8.10 -1.55
N MET A 57 3.60 -7.12 -1.02
CA MET A 57 3.13 -6.30 0.10
C MET A 57 1.91 -5.46 -0.30
N ALA A 58 1.92 -4.85 -1.48
CA ALA A 58 0.80 -4.04 -1.95
C ALA A 58 -0.48 -4.90 -2.11
N ILE A 59 -0.37 -6.13 -2.61
CA ILE A 59 -1.47 -7.10 -2.70
C ILE A 59 -1.99 -7.45 -1.29
N GLY A 60 -1.08 -7.79 -0.35
CA GLY A 60 -1.45 -8.12 1.02
C GLY A 60 -2.20 -6.98 1.71
N MET A 61 -1.68 -5.76 1.60
CA MET A 61 -2.29 -4.54 2.13
C MET A 61 -3.69 -4.30 1.56
N ALA A 62 -3.84 -4.36 0.23
CA ALA A 62 -5.12 -4.11 -0.42
C ALA A 62 -6.16 -5.19 -0.11
N ARG A 63 -5.77 -6.47 0.02
CA ARG A 63 -6.63 -7.57 0.48
C ARG A 63 -7.21 -7.35 1.87
N CYS A 64 -6.41 -6.75 2.75
CA CYS A 64 -6.86 -6.41 4.10
C CYS A 64 -7.69 -5.12 4.15
N GLY A 65 -7.80 -4.38 3.05
CA GLY A 65 -8.59 -3.14 2.97
C GLY A 65 -7.79 -1.84 3.03
N GLY A 66 -6.45 -1.92 3.12
CA GLY A 66 -5.53 -0.79 3.03
C GLY A 66 -4.98 -0.56 1.62
N ILE A 67 -3.80 0.04 1.52
CA ILE A 67 -3.10 0.25 0.24
C ILE A 67 -1.58 0.15 0.43
N GLY A 68 -0.88 -0.40 -0.56
CA GLY A 68 0.58 -0.35 -0.64
C GLY A 68 1.07 0.68 -1.62
N ILE A 69 2.18 1.35 -1.28
CA ILE A 69 2.85 2.30 -2.16
C ILE A 69 4.13 1.66 -2.71
N ILE A 70 4.13 1.31 -3.99
CA ILE A 70 5.31 0.73 -4.66
C ILE A 70 6.44 1.75 -4.67
N HIS A 71 7.63 1.35 -4.21
CA HIS A 71 8.80 2.23 -4.15
C HIS A 71 9.37 2.56 -5.54
N LYS A 72 10.15 3.64 -5.63
CA LYS A 72 10.74 4.12 -6.89
C LYS A 72 12.19 3.68 -7.14
N ASN A 73 12.84 2.99 -6.19
CA ASN A 73 14.24 2.56 -6.30
C ASN A 73 14.43 1.41 -7.30
N MET A 74 13.86 1.57 -8.47
CA MET A 74 13.92 0.64 -9.61
C MET A 74 13.71 1.40 -10.92
N SER A 75 13.91 0.74 -12.06
CA SER A 75 13.64 1.35 -13.36
C SER A 75 12.15 1.69 -13.52
N ILE A 76 11.83 2.62 -14.42
CA ILE A 76 10.45 3.00 -14.75
C ILE A 76 9.64 1.76 -15.15
N THR A 77 10.20 0.93 -16.03
CA THR A 77 9.55 -0.30 -16.50
C THR A 77 9.30 -1.29 -15.37
N ALA A 78 10.29 -1.52 -14.49
CA ALA A 78 10.14 -2.44 -13.36
C ALA A 78 9.06 -1.95 -12.38
N GLN A 79 8.99 -0.65 -12.09
CA GLN A 79 7.96 -0.10 -11.21
C GLN A 79 6.56 -0.23 -11.81
N ALA A 80 6.43 0.00 -13.11
CA ALA A 80 5.17 -0.20 -13.84
C ALA A 80 4.75 -1.68 -13.85
N GLU A 81 5.71 -2.61 -14.00
CA GLU A 81 5.46 -4.05 -13.89
C GLU A 81 4.98 -4.46 -12.49
N GLU A 82 5.57 -3.89 -11.43
CA GLU A 82 5.12 -4.10 -10.05
C GLU A 82 3.66 -3.65 -9.86
N VAL A 83 3.28 -2.48 -10.37
CA VAL A 83 1.89 -1.99 -10.36
C VAL A 83 0.98 -2.92 -11.16
N ASP A 84 1.36 -3.32 -12.37
CA ASP A 84 0.58 -4.23 -13.21
C ASP A 84 0.34 -5.58 -12.53
N MET A 85 1.35 -6.13 -11.82
CA MET A 85 1.19 -7.34 -11.03
C MET A 85 0.14 -7.20 -9.93
N VAL A 86 0.06 -6.05 -9.25
CA VAL A 86 -1.00 -5.78 -8.27
C VAL A 86 -2.35 -5.71 -8.95
N LYS A 87 -2.47 -4.94 -10.03
CA LYS A 87 -3.74 -4.72 -10.76
C LYS A 87 -4.29 -6.01 -11.38
N ARG A 88 -3.42 -6.95 -11.76
CA ARG A 88 -3.80 -8.26 -12.30
C ARG A 88 -3.99 -9.34 -11.23
N SER A 89 -3.60 -9.11 -9.99
CA SER A 89 -3.66 -10.15 -8.93
C SER A 89 -5.07 -10.54 -8.55
N GLU A 90 -6.01 -9.59 -8.62
CA GLU A 90 -7.43 -9.82 -8.39
C GLU A 90 -8.25 -8.96 -9.34
N ASN A 91 -9.17 -9.63 -10.03
CA ASN A 91 -10.17 -9.01 -10.86
C ASN A 91 -11.53 -9.64 -10.52
N GLY A 92 -12.58 -8.86 -10.45
CA GLY A 92 -13.93 -9.41 -10.43
C GLY A 92 -14.21 -10.06 -11.79
N VAL A 93 -14.06 -9.26 -12.84
CA VAL A 93 -13.99 -9.70 -14.25
C VAL A 93 -12.66 -9.18 -14.80
N ILE A 94 -11.80 -10.04 -15.29
CA ILE A 94 -10.59 -9.64 -16.02
C ILE A 94 -11.05 -9.01 -17.33
N THR A 95 -11.06 -7.69 -17.44
CA THR A 95 -11.60 -6.94 -18.58
C THR A 95 -10.69 -6.92 -19.82
N ASP A 96 -9.42 -7.33 -19.68
CA ASP A 96 -8.46 -7.46 -20.78
C ASP A 96 -7.61 -8.71 -20.53
N PRO A 97 -8.19 -9.91 -20.69
CA PRO A 97 -7.48 -11.14 -20.45
C PRO A 97 -6.41 -11.36 -21.51
N PHE A 98 -5.24 -11.88 -21.09
CA PHE A 98 -4.26 -12.36 -22.05
C PHE A 98 -4.94 -13.37 -22.98
N SER A 99 -4.75 -13.20 -24.29
CA SER A 99 -5.24 -14.12 -25.30
C SER A 99 -4.11 -14.47 -26.26
N LEU A 100 -4.18 -15.66 -26.84
CA LEU A 100 -3.30 -16.12 -27.91
C LEU A 100 -4.15 -16.51 -29.13
N THR A 101 -3.49 -16.69 -30.26
CA THR A 101 -4.14 -17.23 -31.46
C THR A 101 -3.90 -18.74 -31.55
N LYS A 102 -4.72 -19.42 -32.34
CA LYS A 102 -4.63 -20.87 -32.54
C LYS A 102 -3.29 -21.35 -33.11
N ASP A 103 -2.56 -20.45 -33.78
CA ASP A 103 -1.30 -20.74 -34.47
C ASP A 103 -0.06 -20.54 -33.58
N HIS A 104 -0.19 -19.97 -32.38
CA HIS A 104 0.87 -19.96 -31.39
C HIS A 104 1.19 -21.39 -30.92
N SER A 105 2.42 -21.62 -30.44
CA SER A 105 2.85 -22.89 -29.91
C SER A 105 2.32 -23.15 -28.50
N LEU A 106 2.24 -24.40 -28.08
CA LEU A 106 1.95 -24.78 -26.69
C LEU A 106 3.01 -24.22 -25.73
N LYS A 107 4.25 -24.02 -26.21
CA LYS A 107 5.31 -23.37 -25.45
C LYS A 107 4.96 -21.92 -25.16
N ASP A 108 4.45 -21.15 -26.13
CA ASP A 108 4.05 -19.75 -25.91
C ASP A 108 2.96 -19.66 -24.85
N ALA A 109 2.00 -20.59 -24.87
CA ALA A 109 0.94 -20.65 -23.85
C ALA A 109 1.49 -21.00 -22.48
N ASN A 110 2.40 -21.96 -22.38
CA ASN A 110 3.03 -22.38 -21.13
C ASN A 110 3.91 -21.27 -20.54
N ASP A 111 4.72 -20.60 -21.36
CA ASP A 111 5.59 -19.50 -20.95
C ASP A 111 4.75 -18.30 -20.46
N LEU A 112 3.66 -17.99 -21.17
CA LEU A 112 2.72 -16.95 -20.75
C LEU A 112 2.07 -17.28 -19.41
N MET A 113 1.59 -18.52 -19.24
CA MET A 113 0.99 -18.98 -17.99
C MET A 113 1.98 -18.96 -16.82
N ALA A 114 3.23 -19.38 -17.05
CA ALA A 114 4.29 -19.36 -16.05
C ALA A 114 4.67 -17.93 -15.65
N LYS A 115 4.89 -17.05 -16.63
CA LYS A 115 5.27 -15.64 -16.41
C LYS A 115 4.25 -14.89 -15.56
N PHE A 116 2.97 -15.07 -15.85
CA PHE A 116 1.90 -14.32 -15.18
C PHE A 116 1.19 -15.13 -14.09
N LYS A 117 1.66 -16.35 -13.78
CA LYS A 117 1.08 -17.26 -12.76
C LYS A 117 -0.43 -17.50 -12.96
N ILE A 118 -0.86 -17.57 -14.23
CA ILE A 118 -2.23 -17.88 -14.64
C ILE A 118 -2.34 -19.35 -15.07
N SER A 119 -3.52 -19.93 -14.98
CA SER A 119 -3.74 -21.37 -15.25
C SER A 119 -4.51 -21.64 -16.53
N GLY A 120 -4.67 -20.65 -17.39
CA GLY A 120 -5.29 -20.80 -18.70
C GLY A 120 -5.47 -19.48 -19.44
N VAL A 121 -5.55 -19.59 -20.75
CA VAL A 121 -5.53 -18.48 -21.70
C VAL A 121 -6.65 -18.67 -22.70
N PRO A 122 -7.57 -17.71 -22.89
CA PRO A 122 -8.51 -17.66 -24.01
C PRO A 122 -7.78 -17.61 -25.35
N ILE A 123 -8.31 -18.30 -26.33
CA ILE A 123 -7.79 -18.31 -27.70
C ILE A 123 -8.75 -17.56 -28.60
N THR A 124 -8.20 -16.60 -29.35
CA THR A 124 -9.01 -15.70 -30.18
C THR A 124 -8.55 -15.70 -31.64
N GLU A 125 -9.49 -15.40 -32.54
CA GLU A 125 -9.22 -15.03 -33.93
C GLU A 125 -9.68 -13.58 -34.12
N GLY A 126 -8.71 -12.67 -34.20
CA GLY A 126 -9.00 -11.27 -33.99
C GLY A 126 -9.50 -10.98 -32.58
N LYS A 127 -10.75 -10.53 -32.44
CA LYS A 127 -11.40 -10.33 -31.14
C LYS A 127 -12.32 -11.50 -30.75
N LYS A 128 -12.68 -12.38 -31.70
CA LYS A 128 -13.63 -13.45 -31.50
C LYS A 128 -13.02 -14.59 -30.70
N LEU A 129 -13.70 -15.03 -29.65
CA LEU A 129 -13.31 -16.20 -28.87
C LEU A 129 -13.53 -17.47 -29.69
N ILE A 130 -12.48 -18.31 -29.82
CA ILE A 130 -12.54 -19.58 -30.58
C ILE A 130 -12.16 -20.80 -29.72
N GLY A 131 -11.56 -20.57 -28.53
CA GLY A 131 -11.15 -21.66 -27.67
C GLY A 131 -10.59 -21.16 -26.34
N ILE A 132 -10.19 -22.12 -25.52
CA ILE A 132 -9.42 -21.88 -24.28
C ILE A 132 -8.40 -23.00 -24.11
N ILE A 133 -7.20 -22.64 -23.64
CA ILE A 133 -6.18 -23.59 -23.25
C ILE A 133 -5.83 -23.40 -21.76
N THR A 134 -5.65 -24.49 -21.04
CA THR A 134 -5.42 -24.48 -19.61
C THR A 134 -4.24 -25.37 -19.23
N ASN A 135 -3.75 -25.24 -18.00
CA ASN A 135 -2.70 -26.14 -17.51
C ASN A 135 -3.08 -27.62 -17.59
N ARG A 136 -4.39 -27.98 -17.49
CA ARG A 136 -4.84 -29.36 -17.64
C ARG A 136 -4.57 -29.92 -19.01
N ASP A 137 -4.69 -29.09 -20.03
CA ASP A 137 -4.47 -29.47 -21.42
C ASP A 137 -2.99 -29.70 -21.72
N LEU A 138 -2.09 -29.14 -20.88
CA LEU A 138 -0.63 -29.19 -21.03
C LEU A 138 0.06 -30.23 -20.13
N VAL A 139 -0.62 -30.76 -19.10
CA VAL A 139 0.01 -31.63 -18.07
C VAL A 139 0.67 -32.86 -18.64
N PHE A 140 0.12 -33.43 -19.70
CA PHE A 140 0.62 -34.68 -20.31
C PHE A 140 1.21 -34.46 -21.71
N GLU A 141 1.43 -33.20 -22.11
CA GLU A 141 1.99 -32.89 -23.41
C GLU A 141 3.51 -32.96 -23.39
N GLU A 142 4.08 -33.69 -24.34
CA GLU A 142 5.52 -33.87 -24.46
C GLU A 142 6.13 -32.96 -25.54
N ASP A 143 5.36 -32.58 -26.57
CA ASP A 143 5.82 -31.71 -27.67
C ASP A 143 5.21 -30.33 -27.62
N PHE A 144 5.87 -29.43 -26.93
CA PHE A 144 5.45 -28.03 -26.79
C PHE A 144 5.61 -27.18 -28.07
N ASN A 145 6.16 -27.73 -29.17
CA ASN A 145 6.23 -27.02 -30.45
C ASN A 145 4.94 -27.14 -31.27
N ARG A 146 4.02 -27.99 -30.86
CA ARG A 146 2.71 -28.15 -31.50
C ARG A 146 1.90 -26.85 -31.40
N PRO A 147 1.03 -26.55 -32.40
CA PRO A 147 0.13 -25.41 -32.32
C PRO A 147 -0.92 -25.59 -31.23
N ILE A 148 -1.35 -24.47 -30.64
CA ILE A 148 -2.40 -24.45 -29.60
C ILE A 148 -3.69 -25.13 -30.08
N SER A 149 -4.04 -25.01 -31.37
CA SER A 149 -5.20 -25.64 -31.98
C SER A 149 -5.25 -27.17 -31.82
N ALA A 150 -4.11 -27.81 -31.55
CA ALA A 150 -4.05 -29.26 -31.34
C ALA A 150 -4.53 -29.72 -29.96
N CYS A 151 -4.52 -28.82 -28.94
CA CYS A 151 -4.82 -29.16 -27.55
C CYS A 151 -5.89 -28.27 -26.91
N MET A 152 -6.23 -27.13 -27.50
CA MET A 152 -7.24 -26.22 -26.93
C MET A 152 -8.63 -26.85 -26.91
N THR A 153 -9.43 -26.49 -25.92
CA THR A 153 -10.87 -26.76 -25.93
C THR A 153 -11.54 -25.72 -26.83
N SER A 154 -12.16 -26.18 -27.94
CA SER A 154 -12.87 -25.32 -28.91
C SER A 154 -14.36 -25.67 -29.04
N GLU A 155 -14.75 -26.88 -28.66
CA GLU A 155 -16.13 -27.32 -28.67
C GLU A 155 -16.81 -27.16 -27.32
N ASN A 156 -18.11 -26.84 -27.31
CA ASN A 156 -18.93 -26.67 -26.10
C ASN A 156 -18.35 -25.66 -25.11
N LEU A 157 -17.76 -24.57 -25.61
CA LEU A 157 -17.21 -23.51 -24.77
C LEU A 157 -18.30 -22.94 -23.87
N VAL A 158 -18.06 -22.98 -22.57
CA VAL A 158 -18.89 -22.32 -21.57
C VAL A 158 -18.51 -20.86 -21.50
N THR A 159 -19.42 -19.97 -21.86
CA THR A 159 -19.24 -18.52 -21.85
C THR A 159 -20.38 -17.84 -21.10
N ALA A 160 -20.19 -16.59 -20.71
CA ALA A 160 -21.23 -15.73 -20.21
C ALA A 160 -21.21 -14.36 -20.92
N LYS A 161 -22.28 -13.60 -20.81
CA LYS A 161 -22.41 -12.28 -21.44
C LYS A 161 -21.76 -11.19 -20.59
N GLU A 162 -21.39 -10.10 -21.24
CA GLU A 162 -21.00 -8.88 -20.56
C GLU A 162 -22.09 -8.42 -19.58
N GLY A 163 -21.70 -8.01 -18.36
CA GLY A 163 -22.63 -7.69 -17.27
C GLY A 163 -22.99 -8.86 -16.35
N THR A 164 -22.54 -10.09 -16.63
CA THR A 164 -22.72 -11.24 -15.72
C THR A 164 -22.12 -10.94 -14.35
N THR A 165 -22.91 -11.08 -13.30
CA THR A 165 -22.45 -10.90 -11.91
C THR A 165 -21.59 -12.08 -11.45
N LEU A 166 -20.78 -11.88 -10.40
CA LEU A 166 -19.95 -12.95 -9.86
C LEU A 166 -20.77 -14.10 -9.26
N GLU A 167 -21.97 -13.84 -8.72
CA GLU A 167 -22.86 -14.89 -8.21
C GLU A 167 -23.44 -15.73 -9.36
N GLU A 168 -23.82 -15.11 -10.47
CA GLU A 168 -24.24 -15.82 -11.68
C GLU A 168 -23.07 -16.62 -12.27
N ALA A 169 -21.87 -16.02 -12.35
CA ALA A 169 -20.67 -16.70 -12.82
C ALA A 169 -20.35 -17.93 -11.98
N LYS A 170 -20.42 -17.82 -10.64
CA LYS A 170 -20.26 -18.94 -9.71
C LYS A 170 -21.22 -20.08 -10.01
N SER A 171 -22.49 -19.75 -10.26
CA SER A 171 -23.52 -20.73 -10.59
C SER A 171 -23.25 -21.42 -11.93
N ILE A 172 -22.79 -20.69 -12.94
CA ILE A 172 -22.40 -21.22 -14.25
C ILE A 172 -21.20 -22.15 -14.13
N LEU A 173 -20.11 -21.69 -13.48
CA LEU A 173 -18.87 -22.45 -13.27
C LEU A 173 -19.16 -23.77 -12.53
N ALA A 174 -19.97 -23.72 -11.46
CA ALA A 174 -20.33 -24.91 -10.68
C ALA A 174 -21.15 -25.91 -11.49
N ARG A 175 -22.16 -25.46 -12.26
CA ARG A 175 -23.02 -26.30 -13.09
C ARG A 175 -22.24 -26.95 -14.23
N ALA A 176 -21.40 -26.18 -14.91
CA ALA A 176 -20.60 -26.64 -16.04
C ALA A 176 -19.34 -27.41 -15.62
N LYS A 177 -18.98 -27.39 -14.32
CA LYS A 177 -17.74 -27.97 -13.77
C LYS A 177 -16.46 -27.47 -14.45
N VAL A 178 -16.45 -26.18 -14.81
CA VAL A 178 -15.29 -25.50 -15.40
C VAL A 178 -14.72 -24.48 -14.42
N GLU A 179 -13.44 -24.18 -14.51
CA GLU A 179 -12.72 -23.25 -13.61
C GLU A 179 -12.63 -21.84 -14.16
N LYS A 180 -12.93 -21.66 -15.45
CA LYS A 180 -12.78 -20.40 -16.17
C LYS A 180 -14.00 -20.15 -17.03
N LEU A 181 -14.48 -18.92 -17.00
CA LEU A 181 -15.66 -18.47 -17.71
C LEU A 181 -15.28 -17.23 -18.55
N PRO A 182 -15.01 -17.42 -19.85
CA PRO A 182 -14.86 -16.30 -20.75
C PRO A 182 -16.16 -15.49 -20.85
N ILE A 183 -16.03 -14.17 -20.81
CA ILE A 183 -17.11 -13.21 -20.99
C ILE A 183 -17.06 -12.69 -22.42
N VAL A 184 -18.16 -12.74 -23.11
CA VAL A 184 -18.25 -12.34 -24.52
C VAL A 184 -19.40 -11.36 -24.74
N ASP A 185 -19.28 -10.54 -25.80
CA ASP A 185 -20.39 -9.72 -26.30
C ASP A 185 -21.36 -10.55 -27.16
N ASP A 186 -22.38 -9.88 -27.70
CA ASP A 186 -23.40 -10.56 -28.54
C ASP A 186 -22.83 -11.07 -29.87
N GLU A 187 -21.69 -10.53 -30.34
CA GLU A 187 -20.97 -11.00 -31.53
C GLU A 187 -19.98 -12.14 -31.23
N GLY A 188 -19.82 -12.53 -29.95
CA GLY A 188 -18.88 -13.54 -29.49
C GLY A 188 -17.44 -13.07 -29.34
N ASN A 189 -17.20 -11.75 -29.29
CA ASN A 189 -15.88 -11.21 -29.02
C ASN A 189 -15.54 -11.30 -27.53
N LEU A 190 -14.30 -11.66 -27.23
CA LEU A 190 -13.80 -11.75 -25.86
C LEU A 190 -13.79 -10.36 -25.20
N LYS A 191 -14.47 -10.22 -24.08
CA LYS A 191 -14.55 -9.00 -23.26
C LYS A 191 -13.94 -9.17 -21.88
N GLY A 192 -13.87 -10.41 -21.41
CA GLY A 192 -13.35 -10.66 -20.07
C GLY A 192 -13.17 -12.14 -19.78
N LEU A 193 -12.68 -12.41 -18.58
CA LEU A 193 -12.52 -13.75 -18.03
C LEU A 193 -12.83 -13.71 -16.53
N ILE A 194 -13.66 -14.64 -16.05
CA ILE A 194 -13.87 -14.88 -14.62
C ILE A 194 -13.32 -16.27 -14.29
N THR A 195 -12.63 -16.40 -13.16
CA THR A 195 -12.12 -17.69 -12.69
C THR A 195 -12.69 -18.04 -11.31
N ILE A 196 -12.73 -19.34 -10.96
CA ILE A 196 -13.08 -19.80 -9.61
C ILE A 196 -12.18 -19.13 -8.57
N LYS A 197 -10.89 -18.99 -8.87
CA LYS A 197 -9.92 -18.36 -7.95
C LYS A 197 -10.27 -16.90 -7.62
N ASP A 198 -10.83 -16.14 -8.57
CA ASP A 198 -11.24 -14.76 -8.34
C ASP A 198 -12.46 -14.69 -7.40
N ILE A 199 -13.40 -15.64 -7.55
CA ILE A 199 -14.55 -15.77 -6.66
C ILE A 199 -14.11 -16.21 -5.25
N GLU A 200 -13.22 -17.20 -5.15
CA GLU A 200 -12.66 -17.64 -3.86
C GLU A 200 -11.93 -16.51 -3.12
N LYS A 201 -11.13 -15.70 -3.85
CA LYS A 201 -10.46 -14.53 -3.28
C LYS A 201 -11.44 -13.48 -2.78
N GLN A 202 -12.53 -13.23 -3.50
CA GLN A 202 -13.54 -12.29 -3.05
C GLN A 202 -14.25 -12.77 -1.78
N ILE A 203 -14.53 -14.07 -1.67
CA ILE A 203 -15.11 -14.66 -0.45
C ILE A 203 -14.10 -14.58 0.71
N LYS A 204 -12.82 -14.85 0.43
CA LYS A 204 -11.75 -14.83 1.45
C LYS A 204 -11.41 -13.43 1.92
N TYR A 205 -11.46 -12.42 1.03
CA TYR A 205 -11.08 -11.04 1.30
C TYR A 205 -12.23 -10.06 1.05
N PRO A 206 -13.33 -10.14 1.83
CA PRO A 206 -14.52 -9.31 1.60
C PRO A 206 -14.26 -7.82 1.81
N ASN A 207 -13.25 -7.48 2.61
CA ASN A 207 -12.87 -6.10 2.91
C ASN A 207 -11.77 -5.55 1.99
N ALA A 208 -11.41 -6.25 0.89
CA ALA A 208 -10.35 -5.80 0.00
C ALA A 208 -10.65 -4.40 -0.56
N ALA A 209 -9.62 -3.54 -0.56
CA ALA A 209 -9.69 -2.22 -1.17
C ALA A 209 -9.54 -2.35 -2.69
N LYS A 210 -10.60 -2.00 -3.42
CA LYS A 210 -10.70 -2.21 -4.87
C LYS A 210 -11.14 -0.95 -5.61
N ASP A 211 -10.69 -0.82 -6.86
CA ASP A 211 -11.16 0.19 -7.79
C ASP A 211 -12.56 -0.15 -8.35
N LYS A 212 -13.09 0.73 -9.19
CA LYS A 212 -14.41 0.56 -9.82
C LYS A 212 -14.49 -0.67 -10.74
N GLN A 213 -13.36 -1.21 -11.21
CA GLN A 213 -13.26 -2.41 -12.01
C GLN A 213 -13.07 -3.68 -11.17
N GLY A 214 -13.05 -3.57 -9.84
CA GLY A 214 -12.85 -4.69 -8.93
C GLY A 214 -11.39 -5.13 -8.77
N ARG A 215 -10.41 -4.35 -9.27
CA ARG A 215 -8.98 -4.61 -9.12
C ARG A 215 -8.46 -4.00 -7.82
N LEU A 216 -7.46 -4.62 -7.20
CA LEU A 216 -6.85 -4.12 -5.97
C LEU A 216 -6.30 -2.70 -6.16
N LEU A 217 -6.48 -1.85 -5.14
CA LEU A 217 -5.89 -0.51 -5.11
C LEU A 217 -4.37 -0.58 -4.94
N CYS A 218 -3.67 0.26 -5.71
CA CYS A 218 -2.22 0.37 -5.68
C CYS A 218 -1.76 1.80 -5.86
N GLY A 219 -0.83 2.24 -5.03
CA GLY A 219 -0.14 3.50 -5.21
C GLY A 219 1.32 3.30 -5.64
N ALA A 220 1.94 4.32 -6.20
CA ALA A 220 3.35 4.29 -6.58
C ALA A 220 4.05 5.62 -6.28
N ALA A 221 5.30 5.51 -5.79
CA ALA A 221 6.12 6.66 -5.44
C ALA A 221 6.81 7.27 -6.66
N LEU A 222 6.87 8.60 -6.68
CA LEU A 222 7.63 9.42 -7.61
C LEU A 222 8.73 10.20 -6.87
N GLY A 223 9.85 10.45 -7.54
CA GLY A 223 10.89 11.37 -7.09
C GLY A 223 10.83 12.72 -7.79
N ILE A 224 11.70 13.65 -7.34
CA ILE A 224 11.89 14.97 -7.94
C ILE A 224 13.03 14.86 -8.96
N THR A 225 12.80 14.10 -10.03
CA THR A 225 13.79 13.75 -11.04
C THR A 225 13.37 14.24 -12.43
N THR A 226 14.30 14.30 -13.34
CA THR A 226 14.03 14.73 -14.73
C THR A 226 13.11 13.77 -15.48
N ASP A 227 13.02 12.52 -15.05
CA ASP A 227 12.15 11.47 -15.61
C ASP A 227 10.75 11.41 -14.97
N LEU A 228 10.38 12.42 -14.14
CA LEU A 228 9.11 12.47 -13.40
C LEU A 228 7.88 12.18 -14.28
N LEU A 229 7.78 12.86 -15.42
CA LEU A 229 6.63 12.72 -16.32
C LEU A 229 6.61 11.40 -17.08
N ASP A 230 7.78 10.88 -17.45
CA ASP A 230 7.90 9.59 -18.14
C ASP A 230 7.52 8.45 -17.19
N ARG A 231 7.99 8.51 -15.94
CA ARG A 231 7.63 7.57 -14.88
C ARG A 231 6.13 7.62 -14.58
N ALA A 232 5.57 8.82 -14.41
CA ALA A 232 4.14 8.99 -14.20
C ALA A 232 3.31 8.39 -15.35
N ALA A 233 3.72 8.62 -16.62
CA ALA A 233 3.03 8.09 -17.79
C ALA A 233 2.98 6.55 -17.80
N GLU A 234 4.10 5.87 -17.53
CA GLU A 234 4.13 4.40 -17.50
C GLU A 234 3.34 3.82 -16.31
N LEU A 235 3.36 4.48 -15.15
CA LEU A 235 2.54 4.08 -14.00
C LEU A 235 1.04 4.24 -14.27
N ILE A 236 0.63 5.33 -14.94
CA ILE A 236 -0.76 5.55 -15.36
C ILE A 236 -1.20 4.48 -16.36
N LYS A 237 -0.34 4.14 -17.31
CA LYS A 237 -0.59 3.05 -18.28
C LYS A 237 -0.73 1.69 -17.58
N ALA A 238 -0.02 1.48 -16.47
CA ALA A 238 -0.18 0.30 -15.60
C ALA A 238 -1.41 0.40 -14.67
N HIS A 239 -2.24 1.45 -14.80
CA HIS A 239 -3.46 1.69 -14.02
C HIS A 239 -3.23 1.93 -12.52
N VAL A 240 -2.16 2.65 -12.15
CA VAL A 240 -1.97 3.08 -10.77
C VAL A 240 -3.17 3.93 -10.31
N ASP A 241 -3.61 3.76 -9.05
CA ASP A 241 -4.77 4.51 -8.53
C ASP A 241 -4.37 5.86 -7.93
N VAL A 242 -3.16 5.97 -7.40
CA VAL A 242 -2.64 7.19 -6.77
C VAL A 242 -1.13 7.29 -6.93
N LEU A 243 -0.65 8.47 -7.24
CA LEU A 243 0.79 8.80 -7.24
C LEU A 243 1.19 9.46 -5.91
N VAL A 244 2.40 9.17 -5.45
CA VAL A 244 2.98 9.76 -4.25
C VAL A 244 4.27 10.48 -4.59
N LEU A 245 4.24 11.82 -4.64
CA LEU A 245 5.45 12.62 -4.79
C LEU A 245 6.16 12.68 -3.43
N ASP A 246 7.24 11.91 -3.29
CA ASP A 246 7.91 11.61 -2.04
C ASP A 246 9.25 12.32 -1.92
N SER A 247 9.35 13.23 -0.96
CA SER A 247 10.55 14.04 -0.66
C SER A 247 10.84 14.10 0.84
N ALA A 248 12.10 14.21 1.21
CA ALA A 248 12.49 14.44 2.60
C ALA A 248 12.03 15.82 3.11
N HIS A 249 11.83 16.79 2.21
CA HIS A 249 11.31 18.13 2.51
C HIS A 249 10.33 18.60 1.44
N GLY A 250 9.03 18.38 1.68
CA GLY A 250 7.96 18.72 0.75
C GLY A 250 7.78 20.23 0.54
N HIS A 251 8.11 21.06 1.52
CA HIS A 251 7.99 22.53 1.43
C HIS A 251 9.17 23.14 0.69
N SER A 252 9.41 22.72 -0.52
CA SER A 252 10.46 23.26 -1.39
C SER A 252 9.90 23.64 -2.76
N GLN A 253 10.52 24.64 -3.42
CA GLN A 253 10.06 25.12 -4.72
C GLN A 253 10.01 24.00 -5.77
N ASN A 254 10.99 23.10 -5.74
CA ASN A 254 11.05 21.98 -6.69
C ASN A 254 9.86 21.02 -6.52
N VAL A 255 9.49 20.69 -5.27
CA VAL A 255 8.32 19.84 -4.98
C VAL A 255 7.04 20.52 -5.44
N ILE A 256 6.85 21.79 -5.08
CA ILE A 256 5.67 22.60 -5.46
C ILE A 256 5.54 22.68 -6.99
N SER A 257 6.65 22.88 -7.70
CA SER A 257 6.66 22.91 -9.16
C SER A 257 6.33 21.55 -9.78
N CYS A 258 6.83 20.44 -9.20
CA CYS A 258 6.49 19.08 -9.64
C CYS A 258 5.00 18.76 -9.44
N ILE A 259 4.40 19.18 -8.32
CA ILE A 259 2.96 19.00 -8.07
C ILE A 259 2.15 19.71 -9.16
N ARG A 260 2.45 20.99 -9.44
CA ARG A 260 1.75 21.77 -10.47
C ARG A 260 1.90 21.12 -11.85
N LEU A 261 3.11 20.69 -12.21
CA LEU A 261 3.39 20.05 -13.49
C LEU A 261 2.62 18.73 -13.65
N LEU A 262 2.55 17.90 -12.61
CA LEU A 262 1.78 16.65 -12.62
C LEU A 262 0.28 16.94 -12.74
N LYS A 263 -0.25 17.90 -12.00
CA LYS A 263 -1.68 18.25 -12.02
C LYS A 263 -2.10 18.97 -13.30
N GLU A 264 -1.22 19.74 -13.93
CA GLU A 264 -1.44 20.31 -15.25
C GLU A 264 -1.61 19.23 -16.33
N LYS A 265 -0.76 18.19 -16.27
CA LYS A 265 -0.76 17.10 -17.27
C LYS A 265 -1.80 16.01 -16.96
N TYR A 266 -2.06 15.74 -15.69
CA TYR A 266 -2.90 14.64 -15.20
C TYR A 266 -3.85 15.13 -14.09
N SER A 267 -4.80 16.02 -14.43
CA SER A 267 -5.70 16.70 -13.48
C SER A 267 -6.51 15.73 -12.61
N ASP A 268 -6.97 14.63 -13.20
CA ASP A 268 -7.91 13.70 -12.57
C ASP A 268 -7.21 12.62 -11.73
N LEU A 269 -5.88 12.45 -11.89
CA LEU A 269 -5.15 11.44 -11.13
C LEU A 269 -4.88 11.95 -9.71
N PRO A 270 -5.28 11.20 -8.67
CA PRO A 270 -5.01 11.57 -7.29
C PRO A 270 -3.50 11.64 -7.00
N LEU A 271 -3.07 12.72 -6.35
CA LEU A 271 -1.67 12.98 -6.01
C LEU A 271 -1.51 13.23 -4.51
N ILE A 272 -0.73 12.37 -3.86
CA ILE A 272 -0.24 12.56 -2.49
C ILE A 272 1.09 13.29 -2.57
N ALA A 273 1.30 14.29 -1.73
CA ALA A 273 2.57 15.02 -1.66
C ALA A 273 3.09 15.13 -0.23
N GLY A 274 4.40 15.07 -0.06
CA GLY A 274 5.08 15.20 1.24
C GLY A 274 6.58 14.91 1.15
N ASN A 275 7.30 14.91 2.33
CA ASN A 275 6.74 15.05 3.67
C ASN A 275 6.80 16.50 4.15
N VAL A 276 5.87 16.88 4.96
CA VAL A 276 5.78 18.18 5.62
C VAL A 276 5.46 18.03 7.11
N ALA A 277 5.56 19.11 7.88
CA ALA A 277 5.25 19.10 9.30
C ALA A 277 4.71 20.45 9.82
N THR A 278 4.37 21.40 8.93
CA THR A 278 3.91 22.75 9.32
C THR A 278 2.67 23.18 8.55
N LYS A 279 1.94 24.13 9.11
CA LYS A 279 0.72 24.71 8.52
C LYS A 279 0.98 25.34 7.17
N GLU A 280 2.05 26.13 7.07
CA GLU A 280 2.43 26.87 5.86
C GLU A 280 2.80 25.90 4.73
N ALA A 281 3.55 24.84 5.07
CA ALA A 281 3.90 23.79 4.10
C ALA A 281 2.64 23.07 3.59
N THR A 282 1.72 22.74 4.48
CA THR A 282 0.46 22.08 4.13
C THR A 282 -0.34 22.92 3.14
N LYS A 283 -0.54 24.20 3.45
CA LYS A 283 -1.22 25.15 2.57
C LYS A 283 -0.57 25.21 1.19
N ALA A 284 0.76 25.33 1.15
CA ALA A 284 1.51 25.42 -0.10
C ALA A 284 1.34 24.19 -1.00
N LEU A 285 1.33 22.97 -0.42
CA LEU A 285 1.12 21.74 -1.19
C LEU A 285 -0.32 21.61 -1.70
N ILE A 286 -1.32 21.95 -0.87
CA ILE A 286 -2.73 21.94 -1.25
C ILE A 286 -3.00 22.94 -2.37
N GLU A 287 -2.53 24.16 -2.26
CA GLU A 287 -2.66 25.21 -3.27
C GLU A 287 -1.91 24.88 -4.58
N ALA A 288 -0.87 24.03 -4.52
CA ALA A 288 -0.22 23.49 -5.70
C ALA A 288 -1.01 22.37 -6.39
N GLY A 289 -2.01 21.78 -5.72
CA GLY A 289 -2.90 20.75 -6.27
C GLY A 289 -2.77 19.36 -5.64
N ALA A 290 -2.14 19.22 -4.48
CA ALA A 290 -2.10 17.94 -3.77
C ALA A 290 -3.49 17.52 -3.28
N ASP A 291 -3.88 16.26 -3.52
CA ASP A 291 -5.16 15.67 -3.11
C ASP A 291 -5.08 15.03 -1.72
N CYS A 292 -3.87 14.85 -1.20
CA CYS A 292 -3.58 14.37 0.15
C CYS A 292 -2.18 14.85 0.56
N VAL A 293 -2.01 15.17 1.84
CA VAL A 293 -0.71 15.63 2.39
C VAL A 293 -0.12 14.58 3.32
N LYS A 294 1.14 14.22 3.10
CA LYS A 294 1.89 13.23 3.90
C LYS A 294 2.80 13.94 4.91
N ILE A 295 2.67 13.54 6.20
CA ILE A 295 3.23 14.22 7.36
C ILE A 295 4.31 13.38 8.00
N GLY A 296 5.44 13.99 8.32
CA GLY A 296 6.47 13.37 9.13
C GLY A 296 7.87 13.77 8.68
N ILE A 297 8.55 14.56 9.49
CA ILE A 297 9.96 14.93 9.32
C ILE A 297 10.75 14.31 10.47
N GLY A 298 11.42 13.19 10.15
CA GLY A 298 12.32 12.49 11.07
C GLY A 298 11.69 11.55 12.11
N PRO A 299 10.40 11.11 12.07
CA PRO A 299 9.85 10.22 13.08
C PRO A 299 10.15 8.73 12.83
N GLY A 300 10.60 8.34 11.64
CA GLY A 300 10.83 6.95 11.28
C GLY A 300 11.96 6.31 12.10
N SER A 301 11.80 5.01 12.44
CA SER A 301 12.75 4.27 13.28
C SER A 301 14.18 4.16 12.71
N ILE A 302 14.33 4.28 11.39
CA ILE A 302 15.60 4.22 10.67
C ILE A 302 16.07 5.62 10.19
N CYS A 303 15.33 6.69 10.55
CA CYS A 303 15.63 8.04 10.12
C CYS A 303 16.59 8.73 11.11
N THR A 304 17.63 9.37 10.58
CA THR A 304 18.58 10.17 11.38
C THR A 304 18.56 11.67 11.05
N THR A 305 17.58 12.14 10.27
CA THR A 305 17.45 13.56 9.89
C THR A 305 17.49 14.49 11.09
N ARG A 306 16.80 14.14 12.19
CA ARG A 306 16.78 14.96 13.42
C ARG A 306 18.16 15.06 14.09
N VAL A 307 18.98 14.02 13.97
CA VAL A 307 20.32 13.97 14.57
C VAL A 307 21.36 14.60 13.64
N VAL A 308 21.29 14.29 12.34
CA VAL A 308 22.28 14.71 11.35
C VAL A 308 22.06 16.16 10.91
N ALA A 309 20.81 16.52 10.62
CA ALA A 309 20.45 17.85 10.12
C ALA A 309 19.91 18.78 11.23
N GLY A 310 19.52 18.23 12.39
CA GLY A 310 18.89 19.01 13.48
C GLY A 310 17.47 19.47 13.16
N ILE A 311 16.79 18.82 12.19
CA ILE A 311 15.48 19.23 11.67
C ILE A 311 14.42 18.17 11.99
N GLY A 312 13.25 18.62 12.46
CA GLY A 312 12.11 17.74 12.70
C GLY A 312 11.03 18.40 13.54
N VAL A 313 9.85 17.79 13.55
CA VAL A 313 8.74 18.16 14.44
C VAL A 313 8.20 16.86 15.06
N PRO A 314 7.98 16.81 16.39
CA PRO A 314 7.33 15.66 17.03
C PRO A 314 5.97 15.35 16.42
N GLN A 315 5.65 14.06 16.29
CA GLN A 315 4.65 13.60 15.30
C GLN A 315 3.21 14.01 15.65
N ILE A 316 2.79 13.97 16.91
CA ILE A 316 1.45 14.44 17.31
C ILE A 316 1.27 15.92 17.01
N SER A 317 2.28 16.76 17.37
CA SER A 317 2.26 18.19 17.06
C SER A 317 2.17 18.44 15.55
N ALA A 318 2.96 17.71 14.75
CA ALA A 318 2.93 17.84 13.30
C ALA A 318 1.57 17.46 12.71
N ILE A 319 0.95 16.36 13.19
CA ILE A 319 -0.38 15.94 12.73
C ILE A 319 -1.43 16.99 13.05
N MET A 320 -1.47 17.50 14.29
CA MET A 320 -2.44 18.52 14.71
C MET A 320 -2.31 19.81 13.91
N ASP A 321 -1.07 20.29 13.70
CA ASP A 321 -0.81 21.50 12.92
C ASP A 321 -1.25 21.36 11.47
N VAL A 322 -0.87 20.26 10.82
CA VAL A 322 -1.25 19.99 9.42
C VAL A 322 -2.75 19.78 9.30
N CYS A 323 -3.38 19.04 10.23
CA CYS A 323 -4.81 18.80 10.25
C CYS A 323 -5.60 20.11 10.33
N SER A 324 -5.15 21.06 11.15
CA SER A 324 -5.83 22.34 11.32
C SER A 324 -6.03 23.12 10.00
N VAL A 325 -5.09 22.98 9.06
CA VAL A 325 -5.17 23.59 7.73
C VAL A 325 -5.87 22.68 6.74
N ALA A 326 -5.49 21.40 6.68
CA ALA A 326 -6.02 20.46 5.69
C ALA A 326 -7.54 20.29 5.79
N LYS A 327 -8.10 20.35 7.01
CA LYS A 327 -9.54 20.28 7.28
C LYS A 327 -10.31 21.44 6.63
N GLU A 328 -9.75 22.65 6.58
CA GLU A 328 -10.38 23.82 5.93
C GLU A 328 -10.57 23.60 4.41
N TYR A 329 -9.67 22.84 3.79
CA TYR A 329 -9.71 22.48 2.36
C TYR A 329 -10.43 21.16 2.08
N GLY A 330 -10.84 20.42 3.13
CA GLY A 330 -11.38 19.06 3.01
C GLY A 330 -10.39 18.07 2.40
N ILE A 331 -9.09 18.22 2.68
CA ILE A 331 -8.01 17.36 2.17
C ILE A 331 -7.62 16.36 3.25
N PRO A 332 -7.64 15.02 2.95
CA PRO A 332 -7.14 14.00 3.85
C PRO A 332 -5.64 14.11 4.10
N ILE A 333 -5.17 13.58 5.23
CA ILE A 333 -3.76 13.60 5.61
C ILE A 333 -3.27 12.20 6.03
N ILE A 334 -2.00 11.92 5.76
CA ILE A 334 -1.31 10.68 6.13
C ILE A 334 -0.33 10.96 7.25
N ALA A 335 -0.47 10.32 8.39
CA ALA A 335 0.55 10.30 9.44
C ALA A 335 1.62 9.25 9.08
N ASP A 336 2.81 9.70 8.67
CA ASP A 336 3.88 8.85 8.18
C ASP A 336 5.04 8.77 9.17
N GLY A 337 5.25 7.58 9.72
CA GLY A 337 6.35 7.26 10.63
C GLY A 337 6.06 7.43 12.12
N GLY A 338 6.90 6.81 12.93
CA GLY A 338 6.80 6.85 14.40
C GLY A 338 5.85 5.81 15.02
N ILE A 339 5.09 5.07 14.22
CA ILE A 339 4.17 4.04 14.70
C ILE A 339 4.95 2.78 15.10
N GLN A 340 4.79 2.36 16.34
CA GLN A 340 5.36 1.12 16.89
C GLN A 340 4.26 0.13 17.28
N TYR A 341 3.18 0.61 17.89
CA TYR A 341 2.07 -0.16 18.41
C TYR A 341 0.74 0.31 17.82
N SER A 342 -0.29 -0.53 17.94
CA SER A 342 -1.66 -0.17 17.50
C SER A 342 -2.24 1.03 18.26
N GLY A 343 -1.80 1.26 19.51
CA GLY A 343 -2.16 2.46 20.29
C GLY A 343 -1.67 3.76 19.64
N ASP A 344 -0.51 3.73 18.98
CA ASP A 344 0.00 4.91 18.26
C ASP A 344 -0.85 5.24 17.04
N VAL A 345 -1.41 4.20 16.39
CA VAL A 345 -2.39 4.42 15.31
C VAL A 345 -3.63 5.14 15.83
N ALA A 346 -4.19 4.71 16.96
CA ALA A 346 -5.34 5.38 17.58
C ALA A 346 -5.02 6.85 17.89
N LYS A 347 -3.84 7.13 18.47
CA LYS A 347 -3.38 8.49 18.75
C LYS A 347 -3.19 9.31 17.48
N ALA A 348 -2.60 8.74 16.41
CA ALA A 348 -2.38 9.43 15.15
C ALA A 348 -3.71 9.83 14.48
N LEU A 349 -4.69 8.92 14.49
CA LEU A 349 -6.01 9.18 13.94
C LEU A 349 -6.78 10.21 14.79
N ALA A 350 -6.76 10.08 16.11
CA ALA A 350 -7.36 11.05 17.03
C ALA A 350 -6.76 12.47 16.88
N ALA A 351 -5.45 12.56 16.61
CA ALA A 351 -4.77 13.84 16.37
C ALA A 351 -5.18 14.50 15.02
N GLY A 352 -5.94 13.81 14.17
CA GLY A 352 -6.46 14.31 12.90
C GLY A 352 -5.98 13.55 11.66
N GLY A 353 -5.13 12.51 11.80
CA GLY A 353 -4.74 11.65 10.68
C GLY A 353 -5.94 10.96 10.04
N SER A 354 -6.04 11.00 8.71
CA SER A 354 -7.05 10.21 7.99
C SER A 354 -6.58 8.76 7.82
N THR A 355 -5.28 8.59 7.61
CA THR A 355 -4.60 7.31 7.43
C THR A 355 -3.22 7.35 8.08
N VAL A 356 -2.63 6.18 8.31
CA VAL A 356 -1.26 6.03 8.82
C VAL A 356 -0.40 5.25 7.84
N MET A 357 0.82 5.74 7.59
CA MET A 357 1.82 5.03 6.80
C MET A 357 2.86 4.40 7.72
N MET A 358 3.13 3.11 7.50
CA MET A 358 4.02 2.32 8.33
C MET A 358 5.10 1.63 7.50
N GLY A 359 6.35 1.73 7.95
CA GLY A 359 7.52 1.06 7.37
C GLY A 359 7.96 -0.13 8.21
N SER A 360 8.53 0.11 9.39
CA SER A 360 9.10 -0.92 10.29
C SER A 360 8.09 -1.99 10.72
N VAL A 361 6.82 -1.62 10.87
CA VAL A 361 5.75 -2.54 11.22
C VAL A 361 5.61 -3.65 10.20
N PHE A 362 5.73 -3.32 8.91
CA PHE A 362 5.54 -4.25 7.79
C PHE A 362 6.85 -4.83 7.23
N ALA A 363 8.00 -4.20 7.48
CA ALA A 363 9.29 -4.63 6.94
C ALA A 363 9.67 -6.06 7.35
N GLY A 364 9.19 -6.56 8.50
CA GLY A 364 9.41 -7.92 8.99
C GLY A 364 8.48 -8.98 8.39
N CYS A 365 7.49 -8.60 7.57
CA CYS A 365 6.51 -9.52 7.02
C CYS A 365 7.06 -10.30 5.82
N ASP A 366 6.46 -11.47 5.53
CA ASP A 366 6.81 -12.33 4.39
C ASP A 366 6.78 -11.55 3.06
N GLU A 367 5.78 -10.69 2.90
CA GLU A 367 5.49 -9.95 1.68
C GLU A 367 6.42 -8.77 1.43
N ALA A 368 7.21 -8.33 2.43
CA ALA A 368 8.21 -7.28 2.25
C ALA A 368 9.40 -7.80 1.41
N PRO A 369 9.99 -6.98 0.51
CA PRO A 369 11.09 -7.41 -0.37
C PRO A 369 12.44 -7.56 0.34
N GLY A 370 12.61 -7.05 1.56
CA GLY A 370 13.86 -7.17 2.32
C GLY A 370 14.32 -8.62 2.47
N GLU A 371 15.61 -8.87 2.33
CA GLU A 371 16.21 -10.20 2.43
C GLU A 371 16.08 -10.78 3.85
N PHE A 372 16.04 -12.11 3.92
CA PHE A 372 16.06 -12.83 5.20
C PHE A 372 17.47 -12.90 5.75
N GLU A 373 17.62 -12.60 7.05
CA GLU A 373 18.85 -12.82 7.82
C GLU A 373 18.60 -13.77 8.98
N LEU A 374 19.55 -14.68 9.21
CA LEU A 374 19.60 -15.50 10.42
C LEU A 374 20.63 -14.90 11.38
N TYR A 375 20.19 -14.43 12.54
CA TYR A 375 21.07 -13.87 13.56
C TYR A 375 20.73 -14.43 14.94
N GLN A 376 21.71 -14.96 15.65
CA GLN A 376 21.56 -15.60 16.97
C GLN A 376 20.41 -16.64 17.01
N GLY A 377 20.26 -17.43 15.94
CA GLY A 377 19.24 -18.46 15.83
C GLY A 377 17.81 -17.95 15.55
N ARG A 378 17.62 -16.64 15.39
CA ARG A 378 16.30 -16.03 15.05
C ARG A 378 16.30 -15.49 13.64
N LYS A 379 15.13 -15.50 13.00
CA LYS A 379 14.92 -14.92 11.66
C LYS A 379 14.66 -13.42 11.77
N TYR A 380 15.30 -12.68 10.90
CA TYR A 380 15.12 -11.23 10.70
C TYR A 380 14.93 -10.94 9.22
N LYS A 381 14.48 -9.74 8.92
CA LYS A 381 14.49 -9.17 7.57
C LYS A 381 15.30 -7.88 7.54
N VAL A 382 16.03 -7.67 6.46
CA VAL A 382 16.75 -6.42 6.21
C VAL A 382 15.74 -5.28 6.09
N TYR A 383 16.02 -4.19 6.80
CA TYR A 383 15.23 -2.98 6.74
C TYR A 383 16.17 -1.78 6.71
N ARG A 384 16.01 -0.90 5.71
CA ARG A 384 16.86 0.27 5.55
C ARG A 384 16.06 1.54 5.29
N GLY A 385 16.61 2.66 5.78
CA GLY A 385 16.08 3.99 5.49
C GLY A 385 16.38 4.41 4.06
N MET A 386 15.45 5.15 3.45
CA MET A 386 15.65 5.72 2.12
C MET A 386 16.82 6.72 2.08
N GLY A 387 17.20 7.30 3.22
CA GLY A 387 18.39 8.14 3.41
C GLY A 387 19.67 7.37 3.81
N SER A 388 19.66 6.03 3.80
CA SER A 388 20.86 5.23 4.03
C SER A 388 21.79 5.24 2.83
N ILE A 389 23.08 4.95 3.07
CA ILE A 389 24.07 4.92 1.98
C ILE A 389 23.69 3.86 0.93
N GLY A 390 23.25 2.67 1.36
CA GLY A 390 22.83 1.60 0.46
C GLY A 390 21.68 2.03 -0.44
N ALA A 391 20.61 2.61 0.14
CA ALA A 391 19.46 3.07 -0.63
C ALA A 391 19.80 4.21 -1.61
N MET A 392 20.68 5.15 -1.22
CA MET A 392 21.07 6.28 -2.07
C MET A 392 22.05 5.92 -3.18
N LYS A 393 22.86 4.88 -3.01
CA LYS A 393 23.88 4.45 -4.00
C LYS A 393 23.33 3.57 -5.10
N GLU A 394 22.15 3.02 -4.97
CA GLU A 394 21.52 2.22 -6.03
C GLU A 394 21.41 3.04 -7.33
N LYS A 395 21.47 2.37 -8.49
CA LYS A 395 21.40 3.03 -9.81
C LYS A 395 20.16 3.92 -9.96
N ASN A 396 19.05 3.48 -9.40
CA ASN A 396 17.79 4.22 -9.35
C ASN A 396 17.43 4.60 -7.90
N GLY A 397 18.46 4.93 -7.10
CA GLY A 397 18.35 5.11 -5.66
C GLY A 397 17.64 6.41 -5.26
N SER A 398 17.61 6.65 -3.96
CA SER A 398 16.84 7.71 -3.32
C SER A 398 17.62 9.00 -3.05
N SER A 399 18.78 9.21 -3.69
CA SER A 399 19.60 10.41 -3.48
C SER A 399 18.88 11.71 -3.84
N ASP A 400 17.97 11.69 -4.81
CA ASP A 400 17.12 12.82 -5.19
C ASP A 400 16.15 13.23 -4.07
N ARG A 401 15.62 12.27 -3.29
CA ARG A 401 14.77 12.51 -2.13
C ARG A 401 15.43 13.42 -1.08
N TYR A 402 16.75 13.32 -0.95
CA TYR A 402 17.59 14.08 0.00
C TYR A 402 18.38 15.21 -0.67
N PHE A 403 18.02 15.60 -1.88
CA PHE A 403 18.68 16.67 -2.66
C PHE A 403 20.18 16.43 -2.90
N GLN A 404 20.59 15.15 -2.97
CA GLN A 404 21.97 14.73 -3.16
C GLN A 404 22.24 14.05 -4.51
N ALA A 405 21.32 14.21 -5.48
CA ALA A 405 21.52 13.69 -6.82
C ALA A 405 22.78 14.26 -7.45
N GLY A 406 23.68 13.38 -7.94
CA GLY A 406 24.97 13.78 -8.51
C GLY A 406 26.06 14.22 -7.51
N ALA A 407 25.84 14.12 -6.22
CA ALA A 407 26.84 14.43 -5.19
C ALA A 407 28.02 13.44 -5.25
N LYS A 408 29.26 13.97 -5.19
CA LYS A 408 30.47 13.13 -5.16
C LYS A 408 30.61 12.29 -3.90
N LYS A 409 30.09 12.78 -2.77
CA LYS A 409 30.00 12.06 -1.49
C LYS A 409 28.60 12.28 -0.94
N LEU A 410 28.00 11.22 -0.40
CA LEU A 410 26.68 11.26 0.21
C LEU A 410 26.78 11.48 1.71
N VAL A 411 25.85 12.25 2.26
CA VAL A 411 25.63 12.42 3.70
C VAL A 411 24.35 11.68 4.07
N PRO A 412 24.42 10.52 4.75
CA PRO A 412 23.24 9.74 5.05
C PRO A 412 22.38 10.40 6.14
N GLU A 413 21.07 10.36 5.94
CA GLU A 413 20.03 10.71 6.91
C GLU A 413 19.18 9.51 7.30
N GLY A 414 19.74 8.31 7.23
CA GLY A 414 19.11 7.06 7.58
C GLY A 414 20.13 5.96 7.78
N VAL A 415 19.74 4.93 8.50
CA VAL A 415 20.57 3.76 8.79
C VAL A 415 20.03 2.51 8.09
N GLU A 416 20.87 1.49 8.03
CA GLU A 416 20.55 0.14 7.60
C GLU A 416 20.55 -0.79 8.81
N GLY A 417 19.58 -1.67 8.91
CA GLY A 417 19.43 -2.57 10.02
C GLY A 417 18.54 -3.76 9.66
N ARG A 418 18.04 -4.43 10.66
CA ARG A 418 17.14 -5.55 10.54
C ARG A 418 16.00 -5.43 11.53
N VAL A 419 14.86 -6.00 11.18
CA VAL A 419 13.67 -6.12 12.03
C VAL A 419 13.35 -7.60 12.24
N ALA A 420 12.77 -7.92 13.39
CA ALA A 420 12.32 -9.28 13.66
C ALA A 420 11.31 -9.75 12.60
N TYR A 421 11.44 -11.00 12.17
CA TYR A 421 10.48 -11.65 11.27
C TYR A 421 9.12 -11.79 11.97
N LYS A 422 8.05 -11.43 11.24
CA LYS A 422 6.68 -11.34 11.79
C LYS A 422 5.67 -12.29 11.11
N GLY A 423 6.08 -13.08 10.12
CA GLY A 423 5.15 -13.91 9.34
C GLY A 423 4.37 -13.09 8.31
N LYS A 424 3.12 -13.45 8.06
CA LYS A 424 2.29 -12.81 7.03
C LYS A 424 1.83 -11.41 7.44
N VAL A 425 1.75 -10.50 6.48
CA VAL A 425 1.23 -9.14 6.70
C VAL A 425 -0.21 -9.16 7.22
N GLU A 426 -1.03 -10.12 6.78
CA GLU A 426 -2.41 -10.32 7.23
C GLU A 426 -2.50 -10.47 8.76
N ASP A 427 -1.60 -11.25 9.37
CA ASP A 427 -1.56 -11.47 10.82
C ASP A 427 -1.16 -10.19 11.57
N THR A 428 -0.18 -9.45 11.04
CA THR A 428 0.23 -8.16 11.61
C THR A 428 -0.92 -7.15 11.55
N ILE A 429 -1.58 -7.02 10.40
CA ILE A 429 -2.74 -6.12 10.22
C ILE A 429 -3.87 -6.49 11.16
N PHE A 430 -4.16 -7.80 11.33
CA PHE A 430 -5.19 -8.27 12.25
C PHE A 430 -4.96 -7.78 13.70
N GLN A 431 -3.72 -7.87 14.19
CA GLN A 431 -3.37 -7.36 15.53
C GLN A 431 -3.54 -5.84 15.63
N PHE A 432 -3.12 -5.10 14.61
CA PHE A 432 -3.25 -3.64 14.58
C PHE A 432 -4.71 -3.19 14.49
N ILE A 433 -5.54 -3.86 13.69
CA ILE A 433 -6.99 -3.62 13.62
C ILE A 433 -7.63 -3.88 14.99
N GLY A 434 -7.31 -5.00 15.64
CA GLY A 434 -7.83 -5.36 16.96
C GLY A 434 -7.53 -4.29 18.01
N GLY A 435 -6.27 -3.84 18.08
CA GLY A 435 -5.85 -2.79 19.01
C GLY A 435 -6.47 -1.41 18.69
N LEU A 436 -6.60 -1.06 17.42
CA LEU A 436 -7.27 0.19 17.01
C LEU A 436 -8.75 0.18 17.39
N ARG A 437 -9.48 -0.91 17.08
CA ARG A 437 -10.89 -1.06 17.47
C ARG A 437 -11.08 -1.01 18.98
N ALA A 438 -10.18 -1.63 19.75
CA ALA A 438 -10.22 -1.54 21.21
C ALA A 438 -10.04 -0.08 21.67
N GLY A 439 -9.05 0.64 21.14
CA GLY A 439 -8.82 2.06 21.46
C GLY A 439 -10.03 2.93 21.14
N MET A 440 -10.61 2.76 19.93
CA MET A 440 -11.82 3.49 19.53
C MET A 440 -13.03 3.12 20.41
N GLY A 441 -13.17 1.86 20.77
CA GLY A 441 -14.20 1.40 21.71
C GLY A 441 -14.07 2.07 23.07
N TYR A 442 -12.86 2.16 23.65
CA TYR A 442 -12.62 2.90 24.90
C TYR A 442 -12.95 4.40 24.79
N CYS A 443 -12.79 5.00 23.63
CA CYS A 443 -13.15 6.40 23.38
C CYS A 443 -14.64 6.61 23.03
N GLY A 444 -15.44 5.55 22.91
CA GLY A 444 -16.84 5.63 22.45
C GLY A 444 -16.97 6.09 21.00
N ALA A 445 -15.93 5.89 20.18
CA ALA A 445 -15.89 6.39 18.82
C ALA A 445 -16.29 5.30 17.83
N LYS A 446 -17.45 5.44 17.20
CA LYS A 446 -18.00 4.48 16.22
C LYS A 446 -17.25 4.46 14.88
N ASP A 447 -16.58 5.56 14.54
CA ASP A 447 -15.84 5.78 13.31
C ASP A 447 -14.68 6.77 13.52
N ILE A 448 -13.79 6.91 12.53
CA ILE A 448 -12.61 7.79 12.61
C ILE A 448 -13.02 9.26 12.77
N PRO A 449 -14.01 9.81 12.04
CA PRO A 449 -14.48 11.18 12.29
C PRO A 449 -14.92 11.43 13.74
N THR A 450 -15.68 10.51 14.33
CA THR A 450 -16.08 10.62 15.75
C THR A 450 -14.86 10.61 16.67
N LEU A 451 -13.88 9.73 16.42
CA LEU A 451 -12.62 9.72 17.18
C LEU A 451 -11.90 11.06 17.12
N GLN A 452 -11.81 11.68 15.95
CA GLN A 452 -11.16 12.98 15.77
C GLN A 452 -11.91 14.15 16.45
N GLU A 453 -13.22 14.04 16.57
CA GLU A 453 -14.07 15.13 17.11
C GLU A 453 -14.21 15.05 18.64
N THR A 454 -14.23 13.84 19.22
CA THR A 454 -14.58 13.65 20.61
C THR A 454 -13.42 13.26 21.52
N SER A 455 -12.27 12.84 20.95
CA SER A 455 -11.15 12.36 21.75
C SER A 455 -10.40 13.50 22.44
N GLU A 456 -9.92 13.21 23.64
CA GLU A 456 -9.07 14.06 24.45
C GLU A 456 -7.73 13.37 24.73
N PHE A 457 -6.66 14.14 24.75
CA PHE A 457 -5.35 13.68 25.17
C PHE A 457 -4.99 14.15 26.56
N VAL A 458 -4.40 13.27 27.36
CA VAL A 458 -3.67 13.64 28.57
C VAL A 458 -2.19 13.54 28.31
N LYS A 459 -1.42 14.59 28.64
CA LYS A 459 0.05 14.56 28.59
C LYS A 459 0.57 13.72 29.74
N ILE A 460 1.53 12.84 29.47
CA ILE A 460 2.14 11.95 30.45
C ILE A 460 3.61 12.27 30.69
N SER A 461 4.13 11.82 31.85
CA SER A 461 5.54 11.93 32.19
C SER A 461 6.31 10.67 31.75
N PRO A 462 7.68 10.71 31.72
CA PRO A 462 8.47 9.49 31.51
C PRO A 462 8.17 8.37 32.52
N ALA A 463 7.74 8.71 33.76
CA ALA A 463 7.33 7.74 34.76
C ALA A 463 6.01 7.04 34.33
N SER A 464 5.04 7.79 33.80
CA SER A 464 3.80 7.22 33.27
C SER A 464 4.02 6.39 32.01
N LEU A 465 4.99 6.78 31.17
CA LEU A 465 5.37 5.95 30.03
C LEU A 465 5.90 4.60 30.48
N LYS A 466 6.77 4.55 31.50
CA LYS A 466 7.24 3.30 32.11
C LYS A 466 6.10 2.47 32.71
N GLU A 467 5.15 3.12 33.39
CA GLU A 467 3.95 2.49 33.93
C GLU A 467 3.06 1.85 32.83
N SER A 468 3.07 2.44 31.61
CA SER A 468 2.29 1.96 30.47
C SER A 468 2.79 0.62 29.88
N HIS A 469 4.02 0.24 30.20
CA HIS A 469 4.61 -1.03 29.78
C HIS A 469 4.57 -2.06 30.92
N PRO A 470 4.55 -3.38 30.62
CA PRO A 470 4.67 -4.40 31.64
C PRO A 470 5.94 -4.16 32.47
N HIS A 471 5.78 -4.04 33.81
CA HIS A 471 6.87 -3.80 34.75
C HIS A 471 6.75 -4.72 35.96
N ASP A 472 7.85 -4.94 36.67
CA ASP A 472 7.93 -5.82 37.86
C ASP A 472 7.56 -7.29 37.62
N ILE A 473 7.62 -7.74 36.32
CA ILE A 473 7.40 -9.14 35.94
C ILE A 473 8.43 -9.58 34.90
N HIS A 474 8.65 -10.90 34.79
CA HIS A 474 9.34 -11.51 33.65
C HIS A 474 8.31 -12.06 32.68
N ILE A 475 8.33 -11.60 31.43
CA ILE A 475 7.46 -12.10 30.37
C ILE A 475 7.93 -13.52 30.02
N THR A 476 7.13 -14.52 30.32
CA THR A 476 7.43 -15.93 30.00
C THR A 476 6.81 -16.41 28.71
N LYS A 477 5.81 -15.67 28.20
CA LYS A 477 5.16 -15.91 26.90
C LYS A 477 4.83 -14.55 26.27
N GLU A 478 5.46 -14.27 25.13
CA GLU A 478 5.20 -13.04 24.38
C GLU A 478 3.77 -13.02 23.82
N ALA A 479 3.17 -11.83 23.82
CA ALA A 479 1.92 -11.58 23.11
C ALA A 479 2.21 -11.28 21.63
N PRO A 480 1.32 -11.65 20.70
CA PRO A 480 1.58 -11.43 19.26
C PRO A 480 1.64 -9.94 18.87
N ASN A 481 1.17 -9.05 19.74
CA ASN A 481 1.12 -7.60 19.55
C ASN A 481 2.03 -6.81 20.51
N TYR A 482 2.85 -7.49 21.30
CA TYR A 482 3.79 -6.87 22.23
C TYR A 482 5.08 -7.69 22.33
N SER A 483 6.24 -7.06 22.11
CA SER A 483 7.56 -7.65 22.28
C SER A 483 8.42 -6.76 23.16
N SER A 484 9.17 -7.38 24.06
CA SER A 484 10.11 -6.69 24.93
C SER A 484 11.42 -6.26 24.22
N ASP A 485 11.70 -6.81 23.03
CA ASP A 485 12.89 -6.48 22.24
C ASP A 485 12.83 -5.07 21.59
N SER A 486 11.74 -4.33 21.81
CA SER A 486 11.51 -2.99 21.27
C SER A 486 11.81 -1.85 22.23
N ILE A 487 12.36 -2.12 23.42
CA ILE A 487 12.65 -1.12 24.47
C ILE A 487 14.17 -0.96 24.64
#